data_fbd82d050cb1261485e5af8a3c5f436e
#
_entry.id   fbd82d050cb1261485e5af8a3c5f436e
#
_cell.length_a   1.000
_cell.length_b   1.000
_cell.length_c   1.000
_cell.angle_alpha   90.00
_cell.angle_beta   90.00
_cell.angle_gamma   90.00
#
_symmetry.space_group_name_H-M   'P 1'
#
loop_
_entity.id
_entity.type
_entity.pdbx_description
1 polymer ?
#
loop_
_entity_poly.entity_id
_entity_poly.type
_entity_poly.pdbx_seq_one_letter_code
_entity_poly.pdbx_strand_id
1 'polypeptide(L)'
;ANNKNRVLLTLATGTGKTFIAFQIAWKLFKSRWTLQRDGKRQPRILFLADRNILANQAYLDFGAFDDAALVRIKPSDIAKRGEVPKNGSVFFTIFQSFMSGKDGEPYFGKYEPDFFDLVIIDECHRGGANDESNWRNILNYFSGAVHLGLTATPKRKDNTDTYAYFGEPVFIYSLKEGIQDGFLTPFKVK
;
A
#
# COMPACT_ATOMS: atom_id res chain seq x y z
N ALA A 1 -2.06 23.00 9.18
CA ALA A 1 -1.61 21.74 8.59
C ALA A 1 -2.76 21.20 7.76
N ASN A 2 -2.59 21.10 6.42
CA ASN A 2 -3.58 20.50 5.54
C ASN A 2 -3.71 19.02 5.92
N ASN A 3 -4.86 18.62 6.42
CA ASN A 3 -5.21 17.21 6.67
C ASN A 3 -5.40 16.52 5.32
N LYS A 4 -4.32 16.19 4.63
CA LYS A 4 -4.37 15.40 3.41
C LYS A 4 -4.42 13.93 3.80
N ASN A 5 -5.60 13.32 3.69
CA ASN A 5 -5.76 11.88 3.89
C ASN A 5 -5.26 11.04 2.70
N ARG A 6 -4.79 11.70 1.62
CA ARG A 6 -4.25 11.06 0.42
C ARG A 6 -2.88 11.64 0.12
N VAL A 7 -1.88 10.79 0.05
CA VAL A 7 -0.48 11.15 -0.12
C VAL A 7 0.11 10.34 -1.27
N LEU A 8 0.79 11.01 -2.19
CA LEU A 8 1.49 10.37 -3.30
C LEU A 8 2.99 10.62 -3.18
N LEU A 9 3.77 9.54 -3.26
CA LEU A 9 5.22 9.59 -3.41
C LEU A 9 5.61 9.04 -4.79
N THR A 10 6.38 9.79 -5.54
CA THR A 10 6.92 9.36 -6.82
C THR A 10 8.41 9.09 -6.67
N LEU A 11 8.81 7.86 -6.90
CA LEU A 11 10.18 7.39 -6.68
C LEU A 11 10.58 6.48 -7.85
N ALA A 12 11.68 6.76 -8.50
CA ALA A 12 12.17 5.94 -9.61
C ALA A 12 12.30 4.45 -9.22
N THR A 13 12.17 3.55 -10.19
CA THR A 13 12.34 2.12 -9.95
C THR A 13 13.76 1.83 -9.45
N GLY A 14 13.90 1.00 -8.43
CA GLY A 14 15.19 0.65 -7.83
C GLY A 14 15.69 1.62 -6.75
N THR A 15 14.95 2.67 -6.40
CA THR A 15 15.34 3.66 -5.37
C THR A 15 14.80 3.34 -3.97
N GLY A 16 14.32 2.12 -3.74
CA GLY A 16 13.92 1.66 -2.41
C GLY A 16 12.51 2.04 -1.97
N LYS A 17 11.52 2.10 -2.88
CA LYS A 17 10.11 2.38 -2.54
C LYS A 17 9.59 1.54 -1.37
N THR A 18 9.81 0.23 -1.41
CA THR A 18 9.38 -0.70 -0.36
C THR A 18 10.06 -0.40 0.98
N PHE A 19 11.35 -0.03 0.94
CA PHE A 19 12.08 0.38 2.15
C PHE A 19 11.52 1.67 2.77
N ILE A 20 11.13 2.64 1.94
CA ILE A 20 10.47 3.87 2.41
C ILE A 20 9.12 3.54 3.04
N ALA A 21 8.32 2.67 2.40
CA ALA A 21 7.07 2.18 2.98
C ALA A 21 7.28 1.52 4.34
N PHE A 22 8.30 0.65 4.43
CA PHE A 22 8.72 0.03 5.68
C PHE A 22 9.06 1.08 6.76
N GLN A 23 9.89 2.07 6.44
CA GLN A 23 10.29 3.11 7.40
C GLN A 23 9.11 3.94 7.90
N ILE A 24 8.16 4.25 7.01
CA ILE A 24 6.92 4.95 7.39
C ILE A 24 6.10 4.07 8.34
N ALA A 25 5.85 2.82 7.96
CA ALA A 25 5.08 1.88 8.78
C ALA A 25 5.74 1.66 10.15
N TRP A 26 7.09 1.51 10.17
CA TRP A 26 7.86 1.34 11.39
C TRP A 26 7.75 2.52 12.35
N LYS A 27 7.90 3.74 11.83
CA LYS A 27 7.76 4.97 12.65
C LYS A 27 6.36 5.10 13.23
N LEU A 28 5.33 4.83 12.44
CA LEU A 28 3.94 4.85 12.90
C LEU A 28 3.68 3.77 13.95
N PHE A 29 4.22 2.57 13.74
CA PHE A 29 4.13 1.48 14.71
C PHE A 29 4.81 1.84 16.03
N LYS A 30 6.06 2.29 16.00
CA LYS A 30 6.80 2.68 17.21
C LYS A 30 6.17 3.83 17.97
N SER A 31 5.55 4.78 17.28
CA SER A 31 4.84 5.91 17.91
C SER A 31 3.41 5.58 18.34
N ARG A 32 2.91 4.36 18.08
CA ARG A 32 1.50 3.95 18.28
C ARG A 32 0.52 4.94 17.64
N TRP A 33 0.89 5.43 16.46
CA TRP A 33 0.05 6.36 15.73
C TRP A 33 -1.18 5.64 15.18
N THR A 34 -2.36 6.15 15.51
CA THR A 34 -3.66 5.73 14.96
C THR A 34 -4.43 6.96 14.49
N LEU A 35 -5.50 6.78 13.76
CA LEU A 35 -6.38 7.88 13.37
C LEU A 35 -6.96 8.61 14.58
N GLN A 36 -7.26 7.89 15.67
CA GLN A 36 -7.75 8.45 16.93
C GLN A 36 -6.65 9.20 17.71
N ARG A 37 -5.35 8.95 17.40
CA ARG A 37 -4.19 9.56 18.07
C ARG A 37 -4.19 9.42 19.60
N ASP A 38 -4.80 8.36 20.10
CA ASP A 38 -4.95 8.09 21.54
C ASP A 38 -3.81 7.21 22.13
N GLY A 39 -2.95 6.67 21.28
CA GLY A 39 -1.80 5.83 21.67
C GLY A 39 -2.17 4.49 22.32
N LYS A 40 -3.45 4.12 22.36
CA LYS A 40 -3.94 2.93 23.08
C LYS A 40 -3.61 1.63 22.39
N ARG A 41 -3.48 1.64 21.06
CA ARG A 41 -3.17 0.46 20.26
C ARG A 41 -2.10 0.73 19.21
N GLN A 42 -1.57 -0.34 18.63
CA GLN A 42 -0.74 -0.25 17.44
C GLN A 42 -1.60 0.11 16.21
N PRO A 43 -1.03 0.80 15.21
CA PRO A 43 -1.73 1.07 13.97
C PRO A 43 -2.03 -0.23 13.21
N ARG A 44 -3.12 -0.24 12.46
CA ARG A 44 -3.44 -1.27 11.48
C ARG A 44 -3.15 -0.73 10.10
N ILE A 45 -2.13 -1.28 9.47
CA ILE A 45 -1.60 -0.83 8.18
C ILE A 45 -1.88 -1.90 7.14
N LEU A 46 -2.57 -1.56 6.06
CA LEU A 46 -2.76 -2.43 4.92
C LEU A 46 -1.72 -2.11 3.84
N PHE A 47 -0.97 -3.11 3.40
CA PHE A 47 -0.05 -3.01 2.26
C PHE A 47 -0.65 -3.77 1.07
N LEU A 48 -1.04 -3.02 0.05
CA LEU A 48 -1.61 -3.54 -1.20
C LEU A 48 -0.54 -3.53 -2.29
N ALA A 49 -0.25 -4.70 -2.85
CA ALA A 49 0.65 -4.86 -3.98
C ALA A 49 -0.12 -5.32 -5.23
N ASP A 50 0.47 -5.07 -6.41
CA ASP A 50 -0.06 -5.55 -7.69
C ASP A 50 0.12 -7.07 -7.86
N ARG A 51 1.25 -7.61 -7.39
CA ARG A 51 1.62 -9.02 -7.59
C ARG A 51 2.04 -9.72 -6.31
N ASN A 52 1.76 -11.03 -6.25
CA ASN A 52 2.16 -11.87 -5.12
C ASN A 52 3.65 -11.82 -4.79
N ILE A 53 4.53 -11.75 -5.80
CA ILE A 53 5.98 -11.65 -5.61
C ILE A 53 6.33 -10.38 -4.85
N LEU A 54 5.73 -9.24 -5.24
CA LEU A 54 5.96 -7.96 -4.58
C LEU A 54 5.41 -7.96 -3.14
N ALA A 55 4.23 -8.54 -2.92
CA ALA A 55 3.68 -8.68 -1.59
C ALA A 55 4.50 -9.62 -0.69
N ASN A 56 5.11 -10.67 -1.25
CA ASN A 56 6.00 -11.56 -0.52
C ASN A 56 7.32 -10.86 -0.16
N GLN A 57 7.91 -10.15 -1.12
CA GLN A 57 9.14 -9.39 -0.90
C GLN A 57 8.93 -8.31 0.16
N ALA A 58 7.86 -7.53 0.06
CA ALA A 58 7.52 -6.53 1.07
C ALA A 58 7.34 -7.16 2.46
N TYR A 59 6.67 -8.32 2.56
CA TYR A 59 6.54 -9.04 3.82
C TYR A 59 7.89 -9.40 4.43
N LEU A 60 8.85 -9.85 3.61
CA LEU A 60 10.21 -10.19 4.07
C LEU A 60 11.01 -8.93 4.46
N ASP A 61 10.87 -7.85 3.68
CA ASP A 61 11.54 -6.57 3.95
C ASP A 61 11.06 -5.92 5.28
N PHE A 62 9.87 -6.30 5.74
CA PHE A 62 9.31 -5.87 7.04
C PHE A 62 9.76 -6.75 8.22
N GLY A 63 10.77 -7.60 8.06
CA GLY A 63 11.25 -8.54 9.07
C GLY A 63 11.80 -7.94 10.38
N ALA A 64 11.88 -6.60 10.50
CA ALA A 64 12.18 -5.95 11.77
C ALA A 64 10.96 -5.86 12.72
N PHE A 65 9.75 -6.11 12.21
CA PHE A 65 8.57 -6.25 13.07
C PHE A 65 8.53 -7.64 13.69
N ASP A 66 7.92 -7.75 14.86
CA ASP A 66 7.60 -9.05 15.44
C ASP A 66 6.71 -9.86 14.49
N ASP A 67 6.95 -11.17 14.36
CA ASP A 67 6.17 -12.04 13.46
C ASP A 67 4.66 -11.97 13.74
N ALA A 68 4.27 -11.81 15.00
CA ALA A 68 2.87 -11.64 15.40
C ALA A 68 2.23 -10.33 14.90
N ALA A 69 3.05 -9.33 14.54
CA ALA A 69 2.58 -8.06 13.99
C ALA A 69 2.31 -8.12 12.47
N LEU A 70 2.91 -9.09 11.76
CA LEU A 70 2.83 -9.23 10.31
C LEU A 70 1.78 -10.26 9.92
N VAL A 71 0.87 -9.90 9.04
CA VAL A 71 -0.24 -10.77 8.60
C VAL A 71 -0.31 -10.84 7.09
N ARG A 72 -0.34 -12.06 6.54
CA ARG A 72 -0.66 -12.30 5.13
C ARG A 72 -2.15 -12.59 4.98
N ILE A 73 -2.83 -11.81 4.17
CA ILE A 73 -4.23 -12.07 3.80
C ILE A 73 -4.21 -12.94 2.54
N LYS A 74 -4.53 -14.23 2.69
CA LYS A 74 -4.56 -15.19 1.59
C LYS A 74 -5.97 -15.82 1.50
N PRO A 75 -6.58 -15.87 0.31
CA PRO A 75 -7.89 -16.52 0.11
C PRO A 75 -7.94 -17.96 0.61
N SER A 76 -6.85 -18.73 0.42
CA SER A 76 -6.74 -20.10 0.88
C SER A 76 -6.87 -20.25 2.40
N ASP A 77 -6.28 -19.29 3.13
CA ASP A 77 -6.28 -19.32 4.60
C ASP A 77 -7.64 -18.87 5.15
N ILE A 78 -8.26 -17.87 4.48
CA ILE A 78 -9.62 -17.43 4.80
C ILE A 78 -10.62 -18.56 4.54
N ALA A 79 -10.48 -19.27 3.42
CA ALA A 79 -11.36 -20.41 3.10
C ALA A 79 -11.26 -21.55 4.14
N LYS A 80 -10.07 -21.78 4.70
CA LYS A 80 -9.85 -22.79 5.75
C LYS A 80 -10.37 -22.35 7.12
N ARG A 81 -10.19 -21.07 7.48
CA ARG A 81 -10.57 -20.54 8.78
C ARG A 81 -12.01 -20.04 8.87
N GLY A 82 -12.64 -19.76 7.73
CA GLY A 82 -13.98 -19.17 7.65
C GLY A 82 -14.02 -17.66 7.92
N GLU A 83 -12.92 -17.06 8.32
CA GLU A 83 -12.83 -15.63 8.69
C GLU A 83 -11.55 -14.97 8.17
N VAL A 84 -11.59 -13.64 8.04
CA VAL A 84 -10.42 -12.84 7.70
C VAL A 84 -9.54 -12.62 8.94
N PRO A 85 -8.20 -12.57 8.79
CA PRO A 85 -7.31 -12.34 9.92
C PRO A 85 -7.44 -10.88 10.41
N LYS A 86 -7.66 -10.69 11.71
CA LYS A 86 -7.79 -9.36 12.35
C LYS A 86 -6.72 -9.07 13.39
N ASN A 87 -5.94 -10.08 13.78
CA ASN A 87 -4.89 -9.96 14.79
C ASN A 87 -3.55 -9.66 14.13
N GLY A 88 -3.09 -8.42 14.20
CA GLY A 88 -1.84 -7.95 13.63
C GLY A 88 -1.81 -6.44 13.49
N SER A 89 -0.70 -5.92 12.99
CA SER A 89 -0.51 -4.49 12.76
C SER A 89 -0.23 -4.15 11.30
N VAL A 90 0.47 -5.01 10.57
CA VAL A 90 0.73 -4.81 9.14
C VAL A 90 0.18 -5.99 8.35
N PHE A 91 -0.73 -5.71 7.45
CA PHE A 91 -1.46 -6.69 6.66
C PHE A 91 -1.04 -6.58 5.20
N PHE A 92 -0.64 -7.69 4.59
CA PHE A 92 -0.17 -7.76 3.21
C PHE A 92 -1.12 -8.57 2.34
N THR A 93 -1.49 -8.02 1.20
CA THR A 93 -2.29 -8.72 0.19
C THR A 93 -2.07 -8.12 -1.19
N ILE A 94 -2.67 -8.74 -2.20
CA ILE A 94 -2.77 -8.19 -3.55
C ILE A 94 -4.21 -7.80 -3.86
N PHE A 95 -4.38 -6.88 -4.81
CA PHE A 95 -5.70 -6.39 -5.20
C PHE A 95 -6.66 -7.53 -5.57
N GLN A 96 -6.22 -8.45 -6.45
CA GLN A 96 -7.04 -9.55 -6.93
C GLN A 96 -7.49 -10.48 -5.79
N SER A 97 -6.59 -10.77 -4.84
CA SER A 97 -6.95 -11.59 -3.66
C SER A 97 -7.94 -10.89 -2.76
N PHE A 98 -7.83 -9.57 -2.61
CA PHE A 98 -8.68 -8.81 -1.71
C PHE A 98 -10.07 -8.53 -2.30
N MET A 99 -10.13 -8.45 -3.66
CA MET A 99 -11.38 -8.36 -4.43
C MET A 99 -12.08 -9.71 -4.59
N SER A 100 -11.36 -10.82 -4.48
CA SER A 100 -11.97 -12.15 -4.54
C SER A 100 -12.79 -12.43 -3.28
N GLY A 101 -13.71 -13.41 -3.37
CA GLY A 101 -14.53 -13.83 -2.24
C GLY A 101 -15.50 -14.91 -2.64
N LYS A 102 -16.26 -15.44 -1.70
CA LYS A 102 -17.36 -16.37 -1.98
C LYS A 102 -18.63 -15.57 -2.26
N ASP A 103 -19.46 -16.13 -3.13
CA ASP A 103 -20.82 -15.61 -3.43
C ASP A 103 -20.85 -14.16 -3.92
N GLY A 104 -19.75 -13.70 -4.54
CA GLY A 104 -19.63 -12.32 -5.06
C GLY A 104 -19.27 -11.26 -4.02
N GLU A 105 -19.06 -11.64 -2.76
CA GLU A 105 -18.64 -10.70 -1.72
C GLU A 105 -17.11 -10.62 -1.60
N PRO A 106 -16.49 -9.46 -1.89
CA PRO A 106 -15.05 -9.29 -1.76
C PRO A 106 -14.57 -9.47 -0.32
N TYR A 107 -13.36 -10.04 -0.15
CA TYR A 107 -12.79 -10.22 1.21
C TYR A 107 -12.55 -8.92 1.95
N PHE A 108 -12.33 -7.79 1.28
CA PHE A 108 -12.18 -6.51 1.96
C PHE A 108 -13.47 -6.10 2.71
N GLY A 109 -14.65 -6.46 2.19
CA GLY A 109 -15.94 -6.20 2.83
C GLY A 109 -16.17 -6.97 4.14
N LYS A 110 -15.30 -7.94 4.47
CA LYS A 110 -15.32 -8.66 5.76
C LYS A 110 -14.57 -7.95 6.89
N TYR A 111 -13.94 -6.83 6.58
CA TYR A 111 -13.38 -5.91 7.57
C TYR A 111 -14.34 -4.74 7.79
N GLU A 112 -14.32 -4.14 8.95
CA GLU A 112 -15.01 -2.88 9.21
C GLU A 112 -14.40 -1.75 8.36
N PRO A 113 -15.17 -0.78 7.84
CA PRO A 113 -14.65 0.31 7.00
C PRO A 113 -13.57 1.17 7.68
N ASP A 114 -13.55 1.21 9.00
CA ASP A 114 -12.59 1.93 9.84
C ASP A 114 -11.51 1.02 10.45
N PHE A 115 -11.39 -0.23 9.96
CA PHE A 115 -10.44 -1.20 10.50
C PHE A 115 -8.99 -0.76 10.33
N PHE A 116 -8.63 -0.20 9.17
CA PHE A 116 -7.27 0.25 8.87
C PHE A 116 -7.08 1.74 9.15
N ASP A 117 -5.93 2.10 9.71
CA ASP A 117 -5.50 3.49 9.90
C ASP A 117 -4.76 4.05 8.67
N LEU A 118 -4.01 3.19 7.99
CA LEU A 118 -3.22 3.51 6.80
C LEU A 118 -3.35 2.40 5.75
N VAL A 119 -3.56 2.80 4.50
CA VAL A 119 -3.49 1.91 3.34
C VAL A 119 -2.34 2.36 2.46
N ILE A 120 -1.33 1.52 2.29
CA ILE A 120 -0.18 1.72 1.40
C ILE A 120 -0.46 0.95 0.11
N ILE A 121 -0.33 1.63 -1.03
CA ILE A 121 -0.54 1.05 -2.35
C ILE A 121 0.75 1.13 -3.13
N ASP A 122 1.37 -0.02 -3.37
CA ASP A 122 2.56 -0.09 -4.19
C ASP A 122 2.20 -0.18 -5.67
N GLU A 123 2.97 0.52 -6.51
CA GLU A 123 2.78 0.63 -7.95
C GLU A 123 1.35 1.08 -8.34
N CYS A 124 0.82 2.09 -7.65
CA CYS A 124 -0.55 2.58 -7.81
C CYS A 124 -0.89 3.12 -9.22
N HIS A 125 0.10 3.19 -10.14
CA HIS A 125 -0.08 3.51 -11.56
C HIS A 125 -0.36 2.28 -12.43
N ARG A 126 -0.18 1.06 -11.89
CA ARG A 126 -0.39 -0.18 -12.63
C ARG A 126 -1.82 -0.62 -12.52
N GLY A 127 -2.36 -1.05 -13.64
CA GLY A 127 -3.70 -1.58 -13.79
C GLY A 127 -4.26 -1.20 -15.15
N GLY A 128 -4.93 -2.13 -15.85
CA GLY A 128 -5.81 -1.82 -16.97
C GLY A 128 -7.12 -1.22 -16.46
N ALA A 129 -7.99 -0.75 -17.33
CA ALA A 129 -9.26 -0.11 -16.97
C ALA A 129 -10.12 -0.93 -15.97
N ASN A 130 -10.02 -2.26 -15.99
CA ASN A 130 -10.69 -3.15 -15.04
C ASN A 130 -10.00 -3.22 -13.67
N ASP A 131 -8.66 -3.15 -13.63
CA ASP A 131 -7.91 -3.22 -12.37
C ASP A 131 -7.98 -1.92 -11.58
N GLU A 132 -8.17 -0.79 -12.26
CA GLU A 132 -8.32 0.52 -11.64
C GLU A 132 -9.61 0.64 -10.83
N SER A 133 -10.69 0.07 -11.32
CA SER A 133 -11.94 -0.01 -10.57
C SER A 133 -11.75 -0.79 -9.26
N ASN A 134 -10.86 -1.80 -9.27
CA ASN A 134 -10.67 -2.72 -8.16
C ASN A 134 -9.96 -2.05 -6.97
N TRP A 135 -8.81 -1.40 -7.18
CA TRP A 135 -8.14 -0.75 -6.05
C TRP A 135 -8.91 0.48 -5.55
N ARG A 136 -9.60 1.20 -6.45
CA ARG A 136 -10.49 2.31 -6.05
C ARG A 136 -11.63 1.86 -5.16
N ASN A 137 -12.23 0.71 -5.45
CA ASN A 137 -13.29 0.14 -4.61
C ASN A 137 -12.78 -0.17 -3.19
N ILE A 138 -11.57 -0.75 -3.08
CA ILE A 138 -10.93 -0.98 -1.79
C ILE A 138 -10.69 0.34 -1.04
N LEU A 139 -10.14 1.35 -1.73
CA LEU A 139 -9.86 2.65 -1.09
C LEU A 139 -11.13 3.41 -0.72
N ASN A 140 -12.15 3.33 -1.54
CA ASN A 140 -13.45 3.96 -1.23
C ASN A 140 -14.10 3.30 -0.02
N TYR A 141 -13.95 1.98 0.11
CA TYR A 141 -14.46 1.26 1.28
C TYR A 141 -13.73 1.68 2.56
N PHE A 142 -12.39 1.78 2.52
CA PHE A 142 -11.58 2.27 3.65
C PHE A 142 -11.32 3.78 3.58
N SER A 143 -12.31 4.56 3.17
CA SER A 143 -12.18 6.01 2.94
C SER A 143 -11.78 6.81 4.19
N GLY A 144 -12.01 6.28 5.38
CA GLY A 144 -11.56 6.86 6.64
C GLY A 144 -10.06 6.76 6.89
N ALA A 145 -9.37 5.79 6.26
CA ALA A 145 -7.93 5.61 6.41
C ALA A 145 -7.12 6.70 5.69
N VAL A 146 -5.87 6.87 6.10
CA VAL A 146 -4.89 7.60 5.27
C VAL A 146 -4.46 6.70 4.11
N HIS A 147 -4.43 7.22 2.88
CA HIS A 147 -3.98 6.49 1.69
C HIS A 147 -2.63 7.00 1.23
N LEU A 148 -1.65 6.11 1.16
CA LEU A 148 -0.30 6.38 0.67
C LEU A 148 -0.07 5.63 -0.64
N GLY A 149 -0.01 6.35 -1.75
CA GLY A 149 0.37 5.81 -3.05
C GLY A 149 1.87 5.89 -3.28
N LEU A 150 2.46 4.80 -3.76
CA LEU A 150 3.85 4.72 -4.20
C LEU A 150 3.87 4.40 -5.69
N THR A 151 4.65 5.14 -6.47
CA THR A 151 4.75 4.91 -7.91
C THR A 151 6.10 5.35 -8.46
N ALA A 152 6.58 4.68 -9.50
CA ALA A 152 7.78 5.12 -10.22
C ALA A 152 7.46 6.19 -11.29
N THR A 153 6.33 6.07 -11.93
CA THR A 153 5.88 6.95 -13.02
C THR A 153 4.39 7.20 -12.90
N PRO A 154 4.00 8.36 -12.38
CA PRO A 154 2.58 8.71 -12.39
C PRO A 154 2.12 8.91 -13.83
N LYS A 155 1.09 8.21 -14.24
CA LYS A 155 0.50 8.38 -15.58
C LYS A 155 -0.39 9.62 -15.60
N ARG A 156 -0.12 10.52 -16.56
CA ARG A 156 -0.96 11.71 -16.80
C ARG A 156 -1.92 11.57 -17.98
N LYS A 157 -1.77 10.55 -18.83
CA LYS A 157 -2.47 10.51 -20.14
C LYS A 157 -3.32 9.28 -20.42
N ASP A 158 -3.13 8.19 -19.72
CA ASP A 158 -3.86 6.95 -19.99
C ASP A 158 -4.63 6.47 -18.76
N ASN A 159 -5.89 6.85 -18.72
CA ASN A 159 -6.99 6.28 -17.91
C ASN A 159 -6.87 6.21 -16.41
N THR A 160 -5.70 6.42 -15.81
CA THR A 160 -5.69 6.45 -14.39
C THR A 160 -5.17 7.72 -13.91
N ASP A 161 -6.05 8.42 -13.48
CA ASP A 161 -5.73 9.65 -12.86
C ASP A 161 -5.29 9.39 -11.42
N THR A 162 -4.07 8.81 -11.29
CA THR A 162 -3.40 8.71 -10.00
C THR A 162 -3.37 10.08 -9.32
N TYR A 163 -3.19 11.13 -10.11
CA TYR A 163 -3.25 12.52 -9.65
C TYR A 163 -4.64 12.98 -9.27
N ALA A 164 -5.69 12.55 -10.01
CA ALA A 164 -7.07 12.89 -9.63
C ALA A 164 -7.44 12.28 -8.29
N TYR A 165 -6.89 11.12 -7.96
CA TYR A 165 -7.14 10.47 -6.68
C TYR A 165 -6.28 11.02 -5.54
N PHE A 166 -4.97 11.06 -5.73
CA PHE A 166 -4.01 11.43 -4.68
C PHE A 166 -3.67 12.93 -4.65
N GLY A 167 -3.89 13.64 -5.74
CA GLY A 167 -3.36 14.98 -5.97
C GLY A 167 -1.90 14.96 -6.42
N GLU A 168 -1.26 16.12 -6.45
CA GLU A 168 0.16 16.24 -6.78
C GLU A 168 1.02 15.49 -5.74
N PRO A 169 2.12 14.85 -6.17
CA PRO A 169 3.05 14.17 -5.27
C PRO A 169 3.60 15.14 -4.21
N VAL A 170 3.67 14.69 -2.97
CA VAL A 170 4.31 15.45 -1.89
C VAL A 170 5.83 15.34 -1.93
N PHE A 171 6.34 14.30 -2.62
CA PHE A 171 7.76 14.07 -2.83
C PHE A 171 7.97 13.37 -4.16
N ILE A 172 8.97 13.83 -4.92
CA ILE A 172 9.40 13.23 -6.19
C ILE A 172 10.89 12.96 -6.09
N TYR A 173 11.30 11.72 -6.35
CA TYR A 173 12.69 11.32 -6.50
C TYR A 173 12.86 10.70 -7.89
N SER A 174 13.41 11.48 -8.79
CA SER A 174 13.51 11.15 -10.21
C SER A 174 14.63 10.15 -10.48
N LEU A 175 14.58 9.52 -11.67
CA LEU A 175 15.68 8.69 -12.17
C LEU A 175 17.00 9.47 -12.24
N LYS A 176 16.95 10.76 -12.62
CA LYS A 176 18.12 11.63 -12.70
C LYS A 176 18.77 11.81 -11.32
N GLU A 177 17.96 12.12 -10.31
CA GLU A 177 18.44 12.25 -8.92
C GLU A 177 19.02 10.95 -8.42
N GLY A 178 18.35 9.81 -8.67
CA GLY A 178 18.84 8.49 -8.27
C GLY A 178 20.19 8.12 -8.92
N ILE A 179 20.46 8.56 -10.15
CA ILE A 179 21.77 8.40 -10.81
C ILE A 179 22.81 9.35 -10.19
N GLN A 180 22.44 10.62 -9.96
CA GLN A 180 23.34 11.61 -9.37
C GLN A 180 23.79 11.25 -7.97
N ASP A 181 22.87 10.68 -7.18
CA ASP A 181 23.13 10.24 -5.80
C ASP A 181 23.82 8.85 -5.72
N GLY A 182 24.07 8.20 -6.88
CA GLY A 182 24.75 6.90 -6.94
C GLY A 182 23.89 5.68 -6.60
N PHE A 183 22.57 5.84 -6.42
CA PHE A 183 21.66 4.72 -6.19
C PHE A 183 21.33 3.95 -7.47
N LEU A 184 21.41 4.59 -8.63
CA LEU A 184 21.09 4.00 -9.92
C LEU A 184 22.26 4.13 -10.89
N THR A 185 22.46 3.09 -11.70
CA THR A 185 23.53 3.08 -12.71
C THR A 185 23.13 3.92 -13.91
N PRO A 186 24.01 4.79 -14.44
CA PRO A 186 23.79 5.48 -15.70
C PRO A 186 23.59 4.50 -16.85
N PHE A 187 22.63 4.77 -17.72
CA PHE A 187 22.41 3.96 -18.92
C PHE A 187 22.56 4.83 -20.18
N LYS A 188 23.05 4.21 -21.27
CA LYS A 188 23.06 4.83 -22.59
C LYS A 188 21.90 4.26 -23.40
N VAL A 189 21.08 5.15 -23.92
CA VAL A 189 20.10 4.79 -24.96
C VAL A 189 20.88 4.67 -26.27
N LYS A 190 20.82 3.49 -26.92
CA LYS A 190 21.34 3.30 -28.27
C LYS A 190 20.29 3.66 -29.29
#